data_37ebfb31fbe80371cc24b3e5129e5fae
#
_entry.id   37ebfb31fbe80371cc24b3e5129e5fae
#
_cell.length_a   1.000
_cell.length_b   1.000
_cell.length_c   1.000
_cell.angle_alpha   90.00
_cell.angle_beta   90.00
_cell.angle_gamma   90.00
#
_symmetry.space_group_name_H-M   'P 1'
#
loop_
_entity.id
_entity.type
_entity.pdbx_description
1 polymer ?
#
loop_
_entity_poly.entity_id
_entity_poly.type
_entity_poly.pdbx_seq_one_letter_code
_entity_poly.pdbx_strand_id
1 'polypeptide(L)'
;MNDSLDLGLKEKVAIIAGAGAKGDGIGNGRAAAILLAEAGAKVVVADKDQELADRTVQMISERKGNAVSVAADLTKANDCEKVVEYALKHYGRLDVLDNNIGIASNLSVVEESEEYWERVMEINLKPMFLMSKYAIPAM
;
A
#
# COMPACT_ATOMS: atom_id res chain seq x y z
N MET A 1 21.50 -25.91 1.68
CA MET A 1 21.74 -24.61 1.05
C MET A 1 20.45 -24.18 0.37
N ASN A 2 19.72 -23.27 0.99
CA ASN A 2 18.62 -22.59 0.31
C ASN A 2 19.26 -21.44 -0.45
N ASP A 3 19.54 -21.65 -1.74
CA ASP A 3 19.72 -20.52 -2.67
C ASP A 3 18.33 -19.85 -2.77
N SER A 4 18.06 -18.95 -1.83
CA SER A 4 16.91 -18.07 -1.96
C SER A 4 17.15 -17.26 -3.23
N LEU A 5 16.28 -17.43 -4.21
CA LEU A 5 16.30 -16.66 -5.45
C LEU A 5 16.43 -15.17 -5.09
N ASP A 6 17.52 -14.52 -5.48
CA ASP A 6 17.65 -13.08 -5.30
C ASP A 6 16.65 -12.38 -6.24
N LEU A 7 15.59 -11.84 -5.63
CA LEU A 7 14.55 -11.12 -6.34
C LEU A 7 14.92 -9.66 -6.64
N GLY A 8 16.15 -9.23 -6.29
CA GLY A 8 16.61 -7.85 -6.47
C GLY A 8 15.88 -6.83 -5.57
N LEU A 9 15.19 -7.30 -4.52
CA LEU A 9 14.38 -6.45 -3.63
C LEU A 9 15.10 -6.05 -2.35
N LYS A 10 16.27 -6.63 -2.08
CA LYS A 10 17.04 -6.31 -0.88
C LYS A 10 17.39 -4.83 -0.85
N GLU A 11 17.11 -4.18 0.29
CA GLU A 11 17.29 -2.74 0.53
C GLU A 11 16.44 -1.81 -0.37
N LYS A 12 15.56 -2.35 -1.21
CA LYS A 12 14.58 -1.55 -1.95
C LYS A 12 13.50 -1.03 -1.01
N VAL A 13 12.92 0.11 -1.33
CA VAL A 13 11.84 0.73 -0.57
C VAL A 13 10.54 0.66 -1.37
N ALA A 14 9.52 0.07 -0.77
CA ALA A 14 8.21 -0.09 -1.38
C ALA A 14 7.13 0.64 -0.57
N ILE A 15 6.28 1.41 -1.24
CA ILE A 15 5.01 1.88 -0.69
C ILE A 15 3.91 0.93 -1.15
N ILE A 16 3.13 0.40 -0.21
CA ILE A 16 1.93 -0.38 -0.49
C ILE A 16 0.72 0.44 -0.03
N ALA A 17 0.01 0.96 -1.01
CA ALA A 17 -1.19 1.76 -0.81
C ALA A 17 -2.42 0.86 -0.68
N GLY A 18 -3.12 0.91 0.47
CA GLY A 18 -4.23 0.00 0.78
C GLY A 18 -3.75 -1.36 1.32
N ALA A 19 -2.79 -1.34 2.23
CA ALA A 19 -2.20 -2.54 2.82
C ALA A 19 -2.81 -2.94 4.18
N GLY A 20 -3.85 -2.28 4.64
CA GLY A 20 -4.69 -2.72 5.75
C GLY A 20 -5.64 -3.85 5.32
N ALA A 21 -6.01 -4.69 6.27
CA ALA A 21 -7.08 -5.68 6.07
C ALA A 21 -7.80 -5.91 7.40
N LYS A 22 -9.10 -6.20 7.36
CA LYS A 22 -9.89 -6.39 8.59
C LYS A 22 -9.36 -7.57 9.41
N GLY A 23 -9.15 -7.32 10.69
CA GLY A 23 -8.62 -8.31 11.63
C GLY A 23 -7.30 -8.92 11.16
N ASP A 24 -7.16 -10.23 11.28
CA ASP A 24 -5.99 -10.98 10.83
C ASP A 24 -6.12 -11.51 9.39
N GLY A 25 -7.13 -11.04 8.65
CA GLY A 25 -7.32 -11.40 7.25
C GLY A 25 -6.16 -10.96 6.36
N ILE A 26 -5.90 -11.75 5.32
CA ILE A 26 -4.88 -11.45 4.32
C ILE A 26 -5.57 -10.96 3.04
N GLY A 27 -5.66 -9.65 2.89
CA GLY A 27 -6.01 -9.02 1.63
C GLY A 27 -4.78 -8.87 0.73
N ASN A 28 -4.99 -8.55 -0.54
CA ASN A 28 -3.90 -8.48 -1.53
C ASN A 28 -2.79 -7.49 -1.11
N GLY A 29 -3.15 -6.28 -0.63
CA GLY A 29 -2.17 -5.28 -0.19
C GLY A 29 -1.34 -5.75 1.01
N ARG A 30 -1.99 -6.38 2.02
CA ARG A 30 -1.27 -6.97 3.17
C ARG A 30 -0.35 -8.10 2.72
N ALA A 31 -0.81 -8.98 1.83
CA ALA A 31 0.01 -10.06 1.28
C ALA A 31 1.23 -9.51 0.55
N ALA A 32 1.05 -8.52 -0.32
CA ALA A 32 2.14 -7.87 -1.03
C ALA A 32 3.16 -7.25 -0.07
N ALA A 33 2.69 -6.51 0.96
CA ALA A 33 3.55 -5.91 1.96
C ALA A 33 4.41 -6.95 2.70
N ILE A 34 3.80 -8.06 3.13
CA ILE A 34 4.50 -9.15 3.82
C ILE A 34 5.54 -9.80 2.91
N LEU A 35 5.16 -10.18 1.68
CA LEU A 35 6.05 -10.87 0.76
C LEU A 35 7.23 -10.01 0.31
N LEU A 36 7.00 -8.71 0.05
CA LEU A 36 8.08 -7.78 -0.28
C LEU A 36 9.05 -7.61 0.89
N ALA A 37 8.54 -7.51 2.12
CA ALA A 37 9.38 -7.43 3.31
C ALA A 37 10.19 -8.73 3.55
N GLU A 38 9.59 -9.91 3.33
CA GLU A 38 10.30 -11.20 3.40
C GLU A 38 11.38 -11.33 2.31
N ALA A 39 11.18 -10.69 1.15
CA ALA A 39 12.17 -10.60 0.08
C ALA A 39 13.28 -9.56 0.34
N GLY A 40 13.26 -8.88 1.50
CA GLY A 40 14.29 -7.94 1.94
C GLY A 40 14.02 -6.47 1.61
N ALA A 41 12.85 -6.13 1.12
CA ALA A 41 12.44 -4.74 0.94
C ALA A 41 12.08 -4.08 2.28
N LYS A 42 12.25 -2.77 2.35
CA LYS A 42 11.70 -1.91 3.41
C LYS A 42 10.34 -1.41 2.96
N VAL A 43 9.31 -1.60 3.77
CA VAL A 43 7.93 -1.37 3.34
C VAL A 43 7.28 -0.21 4.10
N VAL A 44 6.65 0.69 3.37
CA VAL A 44 5.72 1.68 3.91
C VAL A 44 4.30 1.19 3.67
N VAL A 45 3.61 0.87 4.74
CA VAL A 45 2.22 0.41 4.75
C VAL A 45 1.32 1.64 4.87
N ALA A 46 0.66 2.03 3.79
CA ALA A 46 -0.27 3.16 3.77
C ALA A 46 -1.72 2.67 3.72
N ASP A 47 -2.52 3.09 4.69
CA ASP A 47 -3.96 2.84 4.74
C ASP A 47 -4.66 4.03 5.40
N LYS A 48 -5.95 4.20 5.16
CA LYS A 48 -6.73 5.23 5.87
C LYS A 48 -6.97 4.89 7.35
N ASP A 49 -6.91 3.60 7.68
CA ASP A 49 -7.08 3.07 9.02
C ASP A 49 -5.71 2.73 9.62
N GLN A 50 -5.29 3.51 10.60
CA GLN A 50 -3.99 3.35 11.26
C GLN A 50 -3.86 1.99 11.96
N GLU A 51 -4.92 1.50 12.61
CA GLU A 51 -4.88 0.23 13.33
C GLU A 51 -4.67 -0.95 12.37
N LEU A 52 -5.31 -0.90 11.20
CA LEU A 52 -5.15 -1.93 10.17
C LEU A 52 -3.76 -1.89 9.54
N ALA A 53 -3.19 -0.69 9.33
CA ALA A 53 -1.82 -0.52 8.87
C ALA A 53 -0.81 -1.03 9.91
N ASP A 54 -0.99 -0.68 11.19
CA ASP A 54 -0.13 -1.13 12.30
C ASP A 54 -0.15 -2.65 12.44
N ARG A 55 -1.33 -3.27 12.29
CA ARG A 55 -1.43 -4.73 12.32
C ARG A 55 -0.62 -5.39 11.20
N THR A 56 -0.59 -4.81 10.01
CA THR A 56 0.24 -5.30 8.91
C THR A 56 1.73 -5.17 9.24
N VAL A 57 2.14 -4.03 9.79
CA VAL A 57 3.53 -3.81 10.24
C VAL A 57 3.92 -4.83 11.31
N GLN A 58 3.04 -5.09 12.27
CA GLN A 58 3.28 -6.10 13.30
C GLN A 58 3.51 -7.49 12.69
N MET A 59 2.66 -7.92 11.74
CA MET A 59 2.83 -9.20 11.05
C MET A 59 4.14 -9.30 10.28
N ILE A 60 4.60 -8.20 9.70
CA ILE A 60 5.91 -8.11 9.03
C ILE A 60 7.04 -8.24 10.06
N SER A 61 6.93 -7.53 11.19
CA SER A 61 7.93 -7.58 12.27
C SER A 61 8.07 -8.98 12.88
N GLU A 62 6.95 -9.69 13.08
CA GLU A 62 6.94 -11.08 13.57
C GLU A 62 7.72 -12.02 12.63
N ARG A 63 7.83 -11.67 11.34
CA ARG A 63 8.62 -12.36 10.32
C ARG A 63 10.02 -11.77 10.09
N LYS A 64 10.46 -10.87 10.99
CA LYS A 64 11.75 -10.18 10.93
C LYS A 64 11.93 -9.27 9.70
N GLY A 65 10.84 -8.87 9.06
CA GLY A 65 10.83 -7.86 8.00
C GLY A 65 10.92 -6.43 8.56
N ASN A 66 11.13 -5.47 7.69
CA ASN A 66 11.25 -4.05 8.03
C ASN A 66 10.09 -3.27 7.39
N ALA A 67 9.23 -2.70 8.22
CA ALA A 67 8.12 -1.89 7.74
C ALA A 67 7.74 -0.78 8.73
N VAL A 68 7.14 0.28 8.20
CA VAL A 68 6.50 1.36 8.95
C VAL A 68 5.10 1.61 8.39
N SER A 69 4.20 2.12 9.22
CA SER A 69 2.83 2.45 8.85
C SER A 69 2.60 3.94 8.77
N VAL A 70 1.65 4.36 7.95
CA VAL A 70 1.18 5.74 7.86
C VAL A 70 -0.31 5.76 7.53
N ALA A 71 -1.10 6.48 8.35
CA ALA A 71 -2.51 6.73 8.04
C ALA A 71 -2.63 7.82 6.99
N ALA A 72 -3.37 7.54 5.91
CA ALA A 72 -3.58 8.49 4.81
C ALA A 72 -4.87 8.19 4.04
N ASP A 73 -5.65 9.21 3.76
CA ASP A 73 -6.74 9.14 2.78
C ASP A 73 -6.18 9.41 1.38
N LEU A 74 -5.90 8.35 0.64
CA LEU A 74 -5.23 8.46 -0.66
C LEU A 74 -6.14 8.98 -1.79
N THR A 75 -7.39 9.32 -1.49
CA THR A 75 -8.22 10.16 -2.37
C THR A 75 -7.86 11.65 -2.28
N LYS A 76 -6.95 12.02 -1.35
CA LYS A 76 -6.50 13.38 -1.10
C LYS A 76 -5.05 13.57 -1.57
N ALA A 77 -4.83 14.58 -2.40
CA ALA A 77 -3.49 14.88 -2.95
C ALA A 77 -2.43 15.11 -1.87
N ASN A 78 -2.77 15.90 -0.83
CA ASN A 78 -1.83 16.20 0.26
C ASN A 78 -1.43 14.96 1.06
N ASP A 79 -2.34 14.00 1.23
CA ASP A 79 -2.03 12.78 1.94
C ASP A 79 -1.15 11.84 1.10
N CYS A 80 -1.37 11.78 -0.22
CA CYS A 80 -0.50 11.05 -1.14
C CYS A 80 0.94 11.61 -1.12
N GLU A 81 1.09 12.94 -1.16
CA GLU A 81 2.39 13.60 -1.05
C GLU A 81 3.10 13.26 0.26
N LYS A 82 2.39 13.38 1.39
CA LYS A 82 2.94 13.01 2.72
C LYS A 82 3.39 11.56 2.81
N VAL A 83 2.68 10.61 2.19
CA VAL A 83 3.10 9.19 2.18
C VAL A 83 4.43 9.02 1.48
N VAL A 84 4.64 9.69 0.34
CA VAL A 84 5.91 9.65 -0.38
C VAL A 84 7.02 10.33 0.43
N GLU A 85 6.77 11.52 0.99
CA GLU A 85 7.72 12.20 1.88
C GLU A 85 8.08 11.34 3.09
N TYR A 86 7.10 10.63 3.66
CA TYR A 86 7.33 9.72 4.79
C TYR A 86 8.27 8.57 4.41
N ALA A 87 8.12 7.97 3.22
CA ALA A 87 9.03 6.95 2.72
C ALA A 87 10.46 7.49 2.54
N LEU A 88 10.60 8.66 1.93
CA LEU A 88 11.89 9.31 1.73
C LEU A 88 12.57 9.68 3.04
N LYS A 89 11.80 10.20 4.01
CA LYS A 89 12.31 10.57 5.33
C LYS A 89 12.80 9.36 6.13
N HIS A 90 12.09 8.24 6.08
CA HIS A 90 12.44 7.03 6.86
C HIS A 90 13.54 6.20 6.21
N TYR A 91 13.52 6.08 4.90
CA TYR A 91 14.35 5.12 4.18
C TYR A 91 15.28 5.76 3.13
N GLY A 92 15.13 7.05 2.85
CA GLY A 92 16.01 7.82 1.97
C GLY A 92 15.83 7.57 0.47
N ARG A 93 14.90 6.70 0.08
CA ARG A 93 14.61 6.34 -1.32
C ARG A 93 13.21 5.78 -1.49
N LEU A 94 12.78 5.69 -2.73
CA LEU A 94 11.57 4.97 -3.14
C LEU A 94 11.87 4.21 -4.43
N ASP A 95 11.49 2.94 -4.52
CA ASP A 95 11.76 2.08 -5.67
C ASP A 95 10.50 1.42 -6.23
N VAL A 96 9.51 1.17 -5.39
CA VAL A 96 8.29 0.43 -5.74
C VAL A 96 7.06 1.16 -5.20
N LEU A 97 6.06 1.30 -6.04
CA LEU A 97 4.71 1.71 -5.63
C LEU A 97 3.73 0.62 -6.04
N ASP A 98 3.02 0.06 -5.06
CA ASP A 98 1.91 -0.87 -5.27
C ASP A 98 0.60 -0.18 -4.87
N ASN A 99 -0.24 0.12 -5.86
CA ASN A 99 -1.56 0.70 -5.67
C ASN A 99 -2.61 -0.40 -5.52
N ASN A 100 -2.87 -0.83 -4.28
CA ASN A 100 -3.80 -1.91 -3.94
C ASN A 100 -5.14 -1.43 -3.35
N ILE A 101 -5.40 -0.11 -3.38
CA ILE A 101 -6.65 0.45 -2.88
C ILE A 101 -7.80 0.07 -3.81
N GLY A 102 -8.88 -0.40 -3.20
CA GLY A 102 -10.09 -0.63 -3.96
C GLY A 102 -11.28 -1.02 -3.10
N ILE A 103 -12.44 -0.70 -3.60
CA ILE A 103 -13.74 -1.19 -3.14
C ILE A 103 -14.47 -1.81 -4.34
N ALA A 104 -15.39 -2.71 -4.06
CA ALA A 104 -16.21 -3.33 -5.09
C ALA A 104 -17.68 -3.32 -4.67
N SER A 105 -18.56 -3.27 -5.66
CA SER A 105 -19.98 -3.56 -5.50
C SER A 105 -20.25 -5.05 -5.74
N ASN A 106 -21.28 -5.56 -5.08
CA ASN A 106 -21.82 -6.89 -5.32
C ASN A 106 -23.08 -6.86 -6.21
N LEU A 107 -23.46 -5.67 -6.69
CA LEU A 107 -24.62 -5.47 -7.56
C LEU A 107 -24.23 -5.65 -9.03
N SER A 108 -25.20 -6.02 -9.85
CA SER A 108 -25.03 -6.03 -11.31
C SER A 108 -25.01 -4.58 -11.85
N VAL A 109 -24.50 -4.39 -13.05
CA VAL A 109 -24.47 -3.06 -13.69
C VAL A 109 -25.85 -2.43 -13.86
N VAL A 110 -26.91 -3.25 -13.95
CA VAL A 110 -28.30 -2.78 -14.08
C VAL A 110 -28.87 -2.31 -12.75
N GLU A 111 -28.40 -2.88 -11.64
CA GLU A 111 -28.89 -2.57 -10.28
C GLU A 111 -28.04 -1.51 -9.57
N GLU A 112 -26.83 -1.24 -10.09
CA GLU A 112 -25.90 -0.32 -9.45
C GLU A 112 -26.37 1.13 -9.58
N SER A 113 -26.19 1.91 -8.52
CA SER A 113 -26.47 3.34 -8.53
C SER A 113 -25.33 4.14 -9.13
N GLU A 114 -25.66 5.26 -9.80
CA GLU A 114 -24.67 6.20 -10.32
C GLU A 114 -23.77 6.73 -9.19
N GLU A 115 -24.34 7.05 -8.02
CA GLU A 115 -23.61 7.52 -6.84
C GLU A 115 -22.56 6.51 -6.39
N TYR A 116 -22.91 5.21 -6.33
CA TYR A 116 -21.94 4.20 -5.91
C TYR A 116 -20.88 3.96 -6.98
N TRP A 117 -21.25 4.01 -8.26
CA TRP A 117 -20.29 3.95 -9.36
C TRP A 117 -19.25 5.08 -9.28
N GLU A 118 -19.70 6.33 -9.06
CA GLU A 118 -18.79 7.47 -8.87
C GLU A 118 -17.86 7.28 -7.67
N ARG A 119 -18.39 6.76 -6.57
CA ARG A 119 -17.60 6.42 -5.38
C ARG A 119 -16.55 5.35 -5.68
N VAL A 120 -16.89 4.32 -6.43
CA VAL A 120 -15.94 3.27 -6.85
C VAL A 120 -14.82 3.88 -7.69
N MET A 121 -15.17 4.74 -8.66
CA MET A 121 -14.18 5.43 -9.50
C MET A 121 -13.28 6.36 -8.68
N GLU A 122 -13.83 7.11 -7.74
CA GLU A 122 -13.04 7.97 -6.86
C GLU A 122 -12.05 7.18 -5.99
N ILE A 123 -12.48 6.06 -5.42
CA ILE A 123 -11.63 5.28 -4.51
C ILE A 123 -10.65 4.38 -5.25
N ASN A 124 -11.04 3.82 -6.41
CA ASN A 124 -10.20 2.86 -7.11
C ASN A 124 -9.24 3.52 -8.12
N LEU A 125 -9.65 4.61 -8.77
CA LEU A 125 -8.88 5.21 -9.85
C LEU A 125 -8.07 6.44 -9.43
N LYS A 126 -8.69 7.36 -8.68
CA LYS A 126 -8.04 8.61 -8.29
C LYS A 126 -6.77 8.43 -7.47
N PRO A 127 -6.69 7.50 -6.47
CA PRO A 127 -5.45 7.22 -5.76
C PRO A 127 -4.32 6.71 -6.66
N MET A 128 -4.62 5.92 -7.68
CA MET A 128 -3.61 5.45 -8.64
C MET A 128 -2.94 6.62 -9.35
N PHE A 129 -3.73 7.61 -9.78
CA PHE A 129 -3.22 8.85 -10.37
C PHE A 129 -2.40 9.66 -9.36
N LEU A 130 -2.97 9.94 -8.17
CA LEU A 130 -2.33 10.80 -7.18
C LEU A 130 -1.04 10.19 -6.62
N MET A 131 -1.07 8.92 -6.23
CA MET A 131 0.13 8.25 -5.74
C MET A 131 1.23 8.18 -6.80
N SER A 132 0.88 7.86 -8.04
CA SER A 132 1.85 7.84 -9.14
C SER A 132 2.43 9.23 -9.43
N LYS A 133 1.60 10.28 -9.36
CA LYS A 133 2.04 11.67 -9.54
C LYS A 133 3.15 12.08 -8.58
N TYR A 134 3.05 11.68 -7.30
CA TYR A 134 4.05 12.04 -6.29
C TYR A 134 5.19 11.03 -6.18
N ALA A 135 4.92 9.74 -6.44
CA ALA A 135 5.93 8.69 -6.33
C ALA A 135 6.93 8.70 -7.50
N ILE A 136 6.48 8.88 -8.74
CA ILE A 136 7.35 8.79 -9.92
C ILE A 136 8.54 9.76 -9.87
N PRO A 137 8.40 11.04 -9.49
CA PRO A 137 9.55 11.94 -9.38
C PRO A 137 10.55 11.54 -8.29
N ALA A 138 10.12 10.76 -7.30
CA ALA A 138 10.95 10.28 -6.19
C ALA A 138 11.65 8.95 -6.49
N MET A 139 11.21 8.23 -7.50
CA MET A 139 11.78 6.98 -7.97
C MET A 139 12.96 7.21 -8.90
#